data_59a75f210b6070ddca47e70380cb049f
#
_entry.id   59a75f210b6070ddca47e70380cb049f
#
_cell.length_a   1.000
_cell.length_b   1.000
_cell.length_c   1.000
_cell.angle_alpha   90.00
_cell.angle_beta   90.00
_cell.angle_gamma   90.00
#
_symmetry.space_group_name_H-M   'P 1'
#
loop_
_entity.id
_entity.type
_entity.pdbx_description
1 polymer ?
#
loop_
_entity_poly.entity_id
_entity_poly.type
_entity_poly.pdbx_seq_one_letter_code
_entity_poly.pdbx_strand_id
1 'polypeptide(L)'
;EIGVRLVGSEMCIRDSLKVYGYEKYITFDFAMLSKYHYYTGIIFQAYTYGTGEPLIKGGRYNQLMKHFGKPAASIGFAIVVDNLLMALSRQKLEMEDPDDVTVITYRKENRIQAIKEAKELRAQGKNVALRPEKVTKVCEVEL
;
A
#
# COMPACT_ATOMS: atom_id res chain seq x y z
N GLU A 1 -17.75 11.25 28.36
CA GLU A 1 -18.07 12.38 27.44
C GLU A 1 -17.37 12.10 26.12
N ILE A 2 -18.13 11.53 25.18
CA ILE A 2 -17.71 11.51 23.76
C ILE A 2 -17.85 12.94 23.32
N GLY A 3 -16.74 13.65 23.26
CA GLY A 3 -16.74 15.10 23.11
C GLY A 3 -17.37 15.53 21.80
N VAL A 4 -18.24 16.50 21.87
CA VAL A 4 -18.86 17.26 20.77
C VAL A 4 -17.85 17.63 19.64
N ARG A 5 -16.57 17.63 19.95
CA ARG A 5 -15.45 17.91 19.05
C ARG A 5 -15.17 16.81 18.03
N LEU A 6 -15.47 15.55 18.35
CA LEU A 6 -15.36 14.42 17.40
C LEU A 6 -16.47 14.48 16.37
N VAL A 7 -17.71 14.73 16.81
CA VAL A 7 -18.88 14.83 15.92
C VAL A 7 -18.72 15.95 14.88
N GLY A 8 -18.16 17.09 15.27
CA GLY A 8 -17.94 18.21 14.33
C GLY A 8 -16.90 17.91 13.26
N SER A 9 -15.80 17.24 13.58
CA SER A 9 -14.76 16.89 12.58
C SER A 9 -15.22 15.79 11.63
N GLU A 10 -16.03 14.85 12.08
CA GLU A 10 -16.58 13.78 11.25
C GLU A 10 -17.61 14.31 10.26
N MET A 11 -18.45 15.27 10.66
CA MET A 11 -19.37 15.96 9.74
C MET A 11 -18.59 16.69 8.64
N CYS A 12 -17.54 17.40 8.95
CA CYS A 12 -16.72 18.09 7.95
C CYS A 12 -16.06 17.12 6.97
N ILE A 13 -15.57 15.95 7.44
CA ILE A 13 -15.00 14.92 6.58
C ILE A 13 -16.09 14.35 5.66
N ARG A 14 -17.24 14.01 6.20
CA ARG A 14 -18.37 13.50 5.44
C ARG A 14 -18.82 14.48 4.37
N ASP A 15 -19.00 15.75 4.72
CA ASP A 15 -19.42 16.80 3.79
C ASP A 15 -18.42 17.00 2.66
N SER A 16 -17.12 16.97 2.98
CA SER A 16 -16.06 17.03 1.97
C SER A 16 -16.12 15.85 1.02
N LEU A 17 -16.24 14.63 1.55
CA LEU A 17 -16.30 13.42 0.75
C LEU A 17 -17.59 13.32 -0.10
N LYS A 18 -18.68 13.93 0.39
CA LYS A 18 -19.91 14.09 -0.39
C LYS A 18 -19.70 14.99 -1.61
N VAL A 19 -19.01 16.10 -1.44
CA VAL A 19 -18.65 16.99 -2.57
C VAL A 19 -17.83 16.25 -3.62
N TYR A 20 -16.92 15.36 -3.20
CA TYR A 20 -16.17 14.49 -4.10
C TYR A 20 -16.98 13.32 -4.68
N GLY A 21 -18.24 13.12 -4.29
CA GLY A 21 -19.09 12.03 -4.80
C GLY A 21 -18.83 10.66 -4.18
N TYR A 22 -18.09 10.58 -3.07
CA TYR A 22 -17.70 9.32 -2.42
C TYR A 22 -18.60 8.92 -1.25
N GLU A 23 -19.65 9.67 -0.93
CA GLU A 23 -20.53 9.42 0.22
C GLU A 23 -21.05 7.96 0.29
N LYS A 24 -21.43 7.39 -0.84
CA LYS A 24 -21.97 6.03 -0.93
C LYS A 24 -20.99 4.91 -0.58
N TYR A 25 -19.70 5.22 -0.54
CA TYR A 25 -18.63 4.25 -0.23
C TYR A 25 -18.15 4.35 1.20
N ILE A 26 -18.71 5.25 2.01
CA ILE A 26 -18.19 5.57 3.33
C ILE A 26 -19.23 5.27 4.39
N THR A 27 -18.79 4.53 5.40
CA THR A 27 -19.59 4.25 6.60
C THR A 27 -18.80 4.69 7.83
N PHE A 28 -19.48 5.29 8.79
CA PHE A 28 -18.90 5.66 10.07
C PHE A 28 -19.23 4.60 11.11
N ASP A 29 -18.21 4.07 11.74
CA ASP A 29 -18.33 3.09 12.82
C ASP A 29 -17.61 3.64 14.08
N PHE A 30 -18.39 4.00 15.08
CA PHE A 30 -17.87 4.52 16.34
C PHE A 30 -17.39 3.42 17.31
N ALA A 31 -17.67 2.16 17.02
CA ALA A 31 -17.23 1.02 17.80
C ALA A 31 -15.89 0.44 17.33
N MET A 32 -15.33 0.97 16.26
CA MET A 32 -14.07 0.48 15.71
C MET A 32 -12.91 0.75 16.66
N LEU A 33 -12.26 -0.31 17.13
CA LEU A 33 -11.08 -0.25 17.98
C LEU A 33 -9.84 -0.66 17.18
N SER A 34 -8.76 0.09 17.38
CA SER A 34 -7.46 -0.29 16.83
C SER A 34 -6.65 -1.09 17.86
N LYS A 35 -5.96 -2.13 17.43
CA LYS A 35 -4.95 -2.83 18.23
C LYS A 35 -3.70 -1.96 18.46
N TYR A 36 -3.52 -0.92 17.67
CA TYR A 36 -2.34 -0.05 17.76
C TYR A 36 -2.64 1.17 18.62
N HIS A 37 -1.88 1.33 19.71
CA HIS A 37 -2.05 2.43 20.66
C HIS A 37 -1.46 3.77 20.23
N TYR A 38 -0.80 3.83 19.06
CA TYR A 38 -0.18 5.07 18.59
C TYR A 38 -1.16 6.01 17.84
N TYR A 39 -2.33 5.53 17.49
CA TYR A 39 -3.34 6.39 16.87
C TYR A 39 -3.88 7.39 17.89
N THR A 40 -3.98 8.66 17.47
CA THR A 40 -4.43 9.77 18.30
C THR A 40 -5.71 10.44 17.80
N GLY A 41 -6.36 9.86 16.83
CA GLY A 41 -7.57 10.41 16.22
C GLY A 41 -8.27 9.37 15.37
N ILE A 42 -8.80 9.81 14.24
CA ILE A 42 -9.55 8.94 13.33
C ILE A 42 -8.70 7.74 12.88
N ILE A 43 -9.32 6.58 12.87
CA ILE A 43 -8.82 5.36 12.24
C ILE A 43 -9.74 5.03 11.07
N PHE A 44 -9.20 4.43 10.03
CA PHE A 44 -9.99 4.02 8.87
C PHE A 44 -9.50 2.70 8.28
N GLN A 45 -10.40 2.01 7.65
CA GLN A 45 -10.15 0.76 6.96
C GLN A 45 -10.92 0.77 5.64
N ALA A 46 -10.34 0.17 4.60
CA ALA A 46 -11.03 -0.01 3.34
C ALA A 46 -11.20 -1.49 3.03
N TYR A 47 -12.37 -1.83 2.56
CA TYR A 47 -12.80 -3.19 2.24
C TYR A 47 -13.24 -3.28 0.79
N THR A 48 -13.21 -4.49 0.25
CA THR A 48 -13.80 -4.82 -1.04
C THR A 48 -14.54 -6.15 -0.96
N TYR A 49 -15.27 -6.45 -1.98
CA TYR A 49 -16.00 -7.72 -2.07
C TYR A 49 -15.05 -8.91 -2.14
N GLY A 50 -15.47 -10.01 -1.51
CA GLY A 50 -14.78 -11.29 -1.59
C GLY A 50 -13.65 -11.52 -0.59
N THR A 51 -13.30 -10.55 0.29
CA THR A 51 -12.22 -10.77 1.26
C THR A 51 -12.80 -10.66 2.67
N GLY A 52 -13.35 -10.58 3.40
CA GLY A 52 -13.72 -10.45 4.81
C GLY A 52 -12.71 -9.65 5.64
N GLU A 53 -11.54 -9.34 5.06
CA GLU A 53 -10.46 -8.62 5.68
C GLU A 53 -10.22 -7.28 4.99
N PRO A 54 -9.80 -6.24 5.73
CA PRO A 54 -9.51 -4.94 5.13
C PRO A 54 -8.28 -4.97 4.23
N LEU A 55 -8.38 -4.30 3.08
CA LEU A 55 -7.27 -4.08 2.15
C LEU A 55 -6.35 -2.96 2.62
N ILE A 56 -6.92 -1.95 3.27
CA ILE A 56 -6.21 -0.77 3.74
C ILE A 56 -6.53 -0.57 5.22
N LYS A 57 -5.50 -0.26 5.99
CA LYS A 57 -5.61 0.11 7.40
C LYS A 57 -4.81 1.38 7.63
N GLY A 58 -5.42 2.38 8.26
CA GLY A 58 -4.77 3.65 8.51
C GLY A 58 -5.39 4.46 9.63
N GLY A 59 -4.77 5.58 9.92
CA GLY A 59 -5.26 6.49 10.94
C GLY A 59 -4.34 7.68 11.21
N ARG A 60 -4.77 8.57 12.07
CA ARG A 60 -4.02 9.74 12.51
C ARG A 60 -3.15 9.41 13.72
N TYR A 61 -1.87 9.83 13.72
CA TYR A 61 -0.88 9.49 14.76
C TYR A 61 0.06 10.64 15.11
N ASN A 62 -0.45 11.72 15.62
CA ASN A 62 0.33 12.95 15.94
C ASN A 62 1.43 12.71 16.98
N GLN A 63 1.23 11.81 17.94
CA GLN A 63 2.19 11.57 19.01
C GLN A 63 3.41 10.78 18.54
N LEU A 64 3.24 9.89 17.56
CA LEU A 64 4.33 9.07 17.04
C LEU A 64 5.47 9.93 16.50
N MET A 65 5.15 11.02 15.80
CA MET A 65 6.15 11.92 15.23
C MET A 65 6.98 12.66 16.28
N LYS A 66 6.45 12.87 17.49
CA LYS A 66 7.20 13.46 18.60
C LYS A 66 8.37 12.60 19.04
N HIS A 67 8.24 11.27 18.99
CA HIS A 67 9.32 10.34 19.33
C HIS A 67 10.51 10.44 18.37
N PHE A 68 10.26 10.92 17.15
CA PHE A 68 11.29 11.20 16.14
C PHE A 68 11.77 12.67 16.16
N GLY A 69 11.46 13.43 17.23
CA GLY A 69 11.90 14.80 17.39
C GLY A 69 11.17 15.84 16.52
N LYS A 70 10.11 15.45 15.81
CA LYS A 70 9.33 16.35 14.93
C LYS A 70 7.84 16.31 15.31
N PRO A 71 7.38 17.18 16.23
CA PRO A 71 5.96 17.24 16.55
C PRO A 71 5.18 17.76 15.33
N ALA A 72 4.45 16.85 14.68
CA ALA A 72 3.64 17.17 13.51
C ALA A 72 2.34 16.36 13.51
N ALA A 73 1.27 16.96 12.99
CA ALA A 73 0.05 16.22 12.69
C ALA A 73 0.33 15.27 11.53
N SER A 74 0.08 13.99 11.73
CA SER A 74 0.39 12.94 10.75
C SER A 74 -0.78 11.98 10.58
N ILE A 75 -1.02 11.59 9.35
CA ILE A 75 -1.97 10.57 8.96
C ILE A 75 -1.30 9.67 7.93
N GLY A 76 -1.58 8.39 7.97
CA GLY A 76 -1.04 7.44 6.99
C GLY A 76 -1.83 6.16 6.96
N PHE A 77 -1.53 5.35 5.98
CA PHE A 77 -2.15 4.04 5.80
C PHE A 77 -1.16 3.03 5.22
N ALA A 78 -1.48 1.76 5.40
CA ALA A 78 -0.80 0.64 4.78
C ALA A 78 -1.78 -0.16 3.92
N ILE A 79 -1.31 -0.62 2.77
CA ILE A 79 -2.05 -1.56 1.90
C ILE A 79 -1.56 -2.97 2.24
N VAL A 80 -2.50 -3.88 2.50
CA VAL A 80 -2.22 -5.30 2.72
C VAL A 80 -2.25 -5.99 1.36
N VAL A 81 -1.07 -6.16 0.77
CA VAL A 81 -0.92 -6.64 -0.62
C VAL A 81 -1.52 -8.03 -0.81
N ASP A 82 -1.35 -8.93 0.16
CA ASP A 82 -1.91 -10.29 0.08
C ASP A 82 -3.44 -10.26 -0.01
N ASN A 83 -4.10 -9.41 0.78
CA ASN A 83 -5.55 -9.25 0.72
C ASN A 83 -5.99 -8.63 -0.61
N LEU A 84 -5.20 -7.68 -1.14
CA LEU A 84 -5.47 -7.09 -2.44
C LEU A 84 -5.39 -8.12 -3.56
N LEU A 85 -4.33 -8.93 -3.61
CA LEU A 85 -4.17 -10.00 -4.60
C LEU A 85 -5.28 -11.04 -4.49
N MET A 86 -5.65 -11.41 -3.27
CA MET A 86 -6.78 -12.32 -3.02
C MET A 86 -8.11 -11.72 -3.54
N ALA A 87 -8.34 -10.44 -3.33
CA ALA A 87 -9.53 -9.75 -3.81
C ALA A 87 -9.61 -9.75 -5.34
N LEU A 88 -8.51 -9.39 -6.01
CA LEU A 88 -8.39 -9.37 -7.46
C LEU A 88 -8.69 -10.76 -8.05
N SER A 89 -8.06 -11.80 -7.48
CA SER A 89 -8.27 -13.18 -7.91
C SER A 89 -9.72 -13.64 -7.75
N ARG A 90 -10.35 -13.36 -6.60
CA ARG A 90 -11.74 -13.75 -6.34
C ARG A 90 -12.75 -13.00 -7.20
N GLN A 91 -12.47 -11.74 -7.51
CA GLN A 91 -13.30 -10.93 -8.38
C GLN A 91 -13.01 -11.18 -9.86
N LYS A 92 -12.05 -12.06 -10.18
CA LYS A 92 -11.61 -12.38 -11.55
C LYS A 92 -11.25 -11.13 -12.35
N LEU A 93 -10.65 -10.16 -11.67
CA LEU A 93 -10.10 -8.97 -12.32
C LEU A 93 -8.74 -9.33 -12.88
N GLU A 94 -8.64 -9.38 -14.20
CA GLU A 94 -7.37 -9.53 -14.87
C GLU A 94 -6.59 -8.22 -14.73
N MET A 95 -5.37 -8.34 -14.22
CA MET A 95 -4.41 -7.24 -14.33
C MET A 95 -3.84 -7.31 -15.74
N GLU A 96 -4.03 -6.25 -16.51
CA GLU A 96 -3.30 -6.09 -17.76
C GLU A 96 -1.81 -6.14 -17.42
N ASP A 97 -1.11 -7.17 -17.91
CA ASP A 97 0.33 -7.14 -17.90
C ASP A 97 0.74 -5.89 -18.70
N PRO A 98 1.56 -5.01 -18.12
CA PRO A 98 2.01 -3.86 -18.88
C PRO A 98 2.72 -4.37 -20.14
N ASP A 99 2.09 -4.20 -21.28
CA ASP A 99 2.67 -4.48 -22.57
C ASP A 99 4.05 -3.81 -22.60
N ASP A 100 5.09 -4.52 -22.99
CA ASP A 100 6.47 -4.03 -23.09
C ASP A 100 7.24 -3.81 -21.78
N VAL A 101 7.38 -4.85 -20.95
CA VAL A 101 8.40 -4.83 -19.90
C VAL A 101 9.74 -5.31 -20.42
N THR A 102 10.71 -4.41 -20.55
CA THR A 102 12.10 -4.77 -20.85
C THR A 102 12.72 -5.44 -19.62
N VAL A 103 13.02 -6.74 -19.70
CA VAL A 103 13.65 -7.47 -18.60
C VAL A 103 15.15 -7.47 -18.78
N ILE A 104 15.89 -6.85 -17.84
CA ILE A 104 17.34 -6.90 -17.77
C ILE A 104 17.72 -7.98 -16.75
N THR A 105 18.34 -9.06 -17.21
CA THR A 105 18.91 -10.09 -16.33
C THR A 105 20.30 -9.73 -15.91
N TYR A 106 20.64 -9.97 -14.63
CA TYR A 106 21.96 -9.65 -14.10
C TYR A 106 22.53 -10.74 -13.19
N ARG A 107 23.85 -10.82 -13.14
CA ARG A 107 24.65 -11.57 -12.17
C ARG A 107 25.21 -10.64 -11.13
N LYS A 108 25.82 -11.18 -10.06
CA LYS A 108 26.45 -10.36 -9.00
C LYS A 108 27.48 -9.38 -9.56
N GLU A 109 28.25 -9.82 -10.56
CA GLU A 109 29.37 -9.09 -11.14
C GLU A 109 28.93 -7.86 -11.94
N ASN A 110 27.79 -7.95 -12.64
CA ASN A 110 27.30 -6.88 -13.51
C ASN A 110 26.07 -6.14 -12.94
N ARG A 111 25.72 -6.40 -11.67
CA ARG A 111 24.53 -5.80 -11.02
C ARG A 111 24.51 -4.27 -11.10
N ILE A 112 25.68 -3.63 -10.86
CA ILE A 112 25.76 -2.16 -10.87
C ILE A 112 25.49 -1.61 -12.27
N GLN A 113 26.02 -2.27 -13.29
CA GLN A 113 25.82 -1.87 -14.69
C GLN A 113 24.36 -2.05 -15.09
N ALA A 114 23.73 -3.18 -14.74
CA ALA A 114 22.31 -3.42 -15.01
C ALA A 114 21.39 -2.38 -14.33
N ILE A 115 21.73 -1.94 -13.11
CA ILE A 115 20.99 -0.88 -12.41
C ILE A 115 21.12 0.46 -13.16
N LYS A 116 22.31 0.81 -13.67
CA LYS A 116 22.50 2.03 -14.45
C LYS A 116 21.69 2.01 -15.72
N GLU A 117 21.79 0.93 -16.48
CA GLU A 117 21.02 0.73 -17.72
C GLU A 117 19.50 0.79 -17.48
N ALA A 118 19.00 0.11 -16.43
CA ALA A 118 17.59 0.19 -16.06
C ALA A 118 17.16 1.62 -15.70
N LYS A 119 18.03 2.40 -15.04
CA LYS A 119 17.76 3.80 -14.71
C LYS A 119 17.64 4.67 -15.96
N GLU A 120 18.53 4.47 -16.93
CA GLU A 120 18.52 5.20 -18.21
C GLU A 120 17.27 4.89 -19.04
N LEU A 121 16.89 3.60 -19.13
CA LEU A 121 15.69 3.19 -19.86
C LEU A 121 14.41 3.70 -19.19
N ARG A 122 14.35 3.68 -17.86
CA ARG A 122 13.20 4.26 -17.11
C ARG A 122 13.11 5.78 -17.28
N ALA A 123 14.24 6.48 -17.38
CA ALA A 123 14.26 7.91 -17.68
C ALA A 123 13.72 8.22 -19.08
N GLN A 124 13.78 7.25 -20.01
CA GLN A 124 13.17 7.31 -21.34
C GLN A 124 11.68 6.91 -21.36
N GLY A 125 11.08 6.65 -20.20
CA GLY A 125 9.68 6.25 -20.08
C GLY A 125 9.40 4.76 -20.32
N LYS A 126 10.43 3.90 -20.42
CA LYS A 126 10.25 2.46 -20.60
C LYS A 126 9.98 1.75 -19.28
N ASN A 127 9.11 0.76 -19.31
CA ASN A 127 8.93 -0.16 -18.19
C ASN A 127 10.10 -1.15 -18.14
N VAL A 128 10.87 -1.16 -17.06
CA VAL A 128 12.05 -2.03 -16.93
C VAL A 128 12.02 -2.82 -15.63
N ALA A 129 12.14 -4.14 -15.74
CA ALA A 129 12.31 -5.05 -14.63
C ALA A 129 13.74 -5.57 -14.55
N LEU A 130 14.32 -5.58 -13.34
CA LEU A 130 15.60 -6.20 -13.07
C LEU A 130 15.37 -7.61 -12.50
N ARG A 131 15.95 -8.62 -13.13
CA ARG A 131 15.81 -10.01 -12.71
C ARG A 131 17.18 -10.64 -12.47
N PRO A 132 17.46 -11.17 -11.27
CA PRO A 132 18.68 -11.93 -11.06
C PRO A 132 18.65 -13.21 -11.89
N GLU A 133 19.79 -13.56 -12.51
CA GLU A 133 19.94 -14.84 -13.21
C GLU A 133 19.86 -15.98 -12.18
N LYS A 134 18.96 -16.93 -12.40
CA LYS A 134 18.89 -18.11 -11.53
C LYS A 134 20.16 -18.95 -11.73
N VAL A 135 21.01 -19.01 -10.72
CA VAL A 135 22.11 -19.97 -10.68
C VAL A 135 21.50 -21.35 -10.48
N THR A 136 21.32 -22.11 -11.55
CA THR A 136 20.98 -23.54 -11.46
C THR A 136 22.25 -24.22 -10.93
N LYS A 137 22.32 -24.50 -9.62
CA LYS A 137 23.29 -25.45 -9.11
C LYS A 137 22.90 -26.81 -9.64
N VAL A 138 23.56 -27.27 -10.68
CA VAL A 138 23.57 -28.68 -11.04
C VAL A 138 24.36 -29.36 -9.93
N CYS A 139 23.66 -30.03 -9.01
CA CYS A 139 24.29 -31.04 -8.15
C CYS A 139 24.58 -32.21 -9.03
N GLU A 140 25.78 -32.34 -9.56
CA GLU A 140 26.33 -33.61 -10.01
C GLU A 140 26.49 -34.48 -8.77
N VAL A 141 25.59 -35.43 -8.61
CA VAL A 141 25.78 -36.55 -7.69
C VAL A 141 26.62 -37.58 -8.48
N GLU A 142 27.94 -37.56 -8.24
CA GLU A 142 28.78 -38.68 -8.61
C GLU A 142 28.35 -39.89 -7.77
N LEU A 143 27.94 -40.97 -8.46
CA LEU A 143 27.66 -42.28 -7.91
C LEU A 143 28.97 -43.09 -7.78
#